data_cbb037896f5a9040f920801159252ddf
#
_entry.id   cbb037896f5a9040f920801159252ddf
#
_cell.length_a   1.000
_cell.length_b   1.000
_cell.length_c   1.000
_cell.angle_alpha   90.00
_cell.angle_beta   90.00
_cell.angle_gamma   90.00
#
_symmetry.space_group_name_H-M   'P 1'
#
loop_
_entity.id
_entity.type
_entity.pdbx_description
1 polymer ?
#
loop_
_entity_poly.entity_id
_entity_poly.type
_entity_poly.pdbx_seq_one_letter_code
_entity_poly.pdbx_strand_id
1 'polypeptide(L)'
;KDDMTELRITLREADLVIYSSPLYIFNVTGIMKNFLDRLLPNMKPYMLIKDGQTMHPHRYEDDKEQGFVVFSASGFPEVEHNFDGLTSSFRCFSSHMENTSLMGEFFLPAAEVMAHPVYKKRKDKISEICQTAGKQIVNEGKIDIDLMSALTDTEITNTTFQSQADNFWKTLDGKKSYLKEVPKL
;
A
#
# COMPACT_ATOMS: atom_id res chain seq x y z
N LYS A 1 17.86 17.05 12.49
CA LYS A 1 16.49 17.47 12.85
C LYS A 1 15.53 16.53 12.14
N ASP A 2 14.59 16.01 12.86
CA ASP A 2 13.69 14.94 12.49
C ASP A 2 12.27 15.52 12.38
N ASP A 3 11.50 15.09 11.41
CA ASP A 3 10.13 15.55 11.11
C ASP A 3 9.04 14.69 11.78
N MET A 4 9.39 13.58 12.43
CA MET A 4 8.42 12.64 13.01
C MET A 4 7.50 13.27 14.06
N THR A 5 7.94 14.32 14.77
CA THR A 5 7.07 15.00 15.74
C THR A 5 5.89 15.66 15.04
N GLU A 6 6.15 16.37 13.93
CA GLU A 6 5.13 17.02 13.13
C GLU A 6 4.23 15.99 12.41
N LEU A 7 4.85 14.97 11.80
CA LEU A 7 4.12 13.89 11.12
C LEU A 7 3.16 13.15 12.05
N ARG A 8 3.55 12.89 13.28
CA ARG A 8 2.68 12.23 14.28
C ARG A 8 1.49 13.10 14.69
N ILE A 9 1.68 14.41 14.79
CA ILE A 9 0.59 15.35 15.06
C ILE A 9 -0.39 15.35 13.90
N THR A 10 0.12 15.54 12.67
CA THR A 10 -0.70 15.53 11.46
C THR A 10 -1.47 14.22 11.29
N LEU A 11 -0.80 13.09 11.59
CA LEU A 11 -1.45 11.77 11.53
C LEU A 11 -2.63 11.68 12.50
N ARG A 12 -2.48 12.15 13.73
CA ARG A 12 -3.56 12.13 14.74
C ARG A 12 -4.74 13.03 14.39
N GLU A 13 -4.49 14.12 13.69
CA GLU A 13 -5.53 15.07 13.25
C GLU A 13 -6.34 14.56 12.05
N ALA A 14 -5.82 13.59 11.29
CA ALA A 14 -6.49 13.05 10.12
C ALA A 14 -7.68 12.15 10.49
N ASP A 15 -8.79 12.25 9.77
CA ASP A 15 -9.91 11.32 9.87
C ASP A 15 -9.66 10.04 9.07
N LEU A 16 -8.91 10.18 7.98
CA LEU A 16 -8.54 9.11 7.07
C LEU A 16 -7.05 9.20 6.72
N VAL A 17 -6.36 8.07 6.80
CA VAL A 17 -4.97 7.94 6.39
C VAL A 17 -4.85 7.02 5.17
N ILE A 18 -4.12 7.43 4.16
CA ILE A 18 -3.82 6.58 3.00
C ILE A 18 -2.34 6.18 3.08
N TYR A 19 -2.09 4.91 3.39
CA TYR A 19 -0.76 4.32 3.32
C TYR A 19 -0.50 3.83 1.89
N SER A 20 0.28 4.61 1.14
CA SER A 20 0.64 4.26 -0.24
C SER A 20 2.11 3.90 -0.32
N SER A 21 2.39 2.67 -0.76
CA SER A 21 3.76 2.14 -0.88
C SER A 21 3.85 1.17 -2.05
N PRO A 22 4.90 1.24 -2.89
CA PRO A 22 5.16 0.13 -3.80
C PRO A 22 5.43 -1.14 -3.01
N LEU A 23 5.08 -2.28 -3.62
CA LEU A 23 5.32 -3.59 -3.04
C LEU A 23 6.79 -3.99 -3.27
N TYR A 24 7.62 -3.93 -2.23
CA TYR A 24 9.01 -4.36 -2.27
C TYR A 24 9.22 -5.55 -1.35
N ILE A 25 9.73 -6.66 -1.94
CA ILE A 25 9.91 -7.93 -1.24
C ILE A 25 8.61 -8.32 -0.49
N PHE A 26 7.49 -8.28 -1.22
CA PHE A 26 6.15 -8.68 -0.77
C PHE A 26 5.60 -7.89 0.44
N ASN A 27 6.14 -6.70 0.71
CA ASN A 27 5.70 -5.83 1.80
C ASN A 27 5.93 -4.35 1.46
N VAL A 28 5.75 -3.46 2.41
CA VAL A 28 6.03 -2.03 2.27
C VAL A 28 7.53 -1.76 2.08
N THR A 29 7.84 -0.60 1.51
CA THR A 29 9.24 -0.14 1.42
C THR A 29 9.86 0.07 2.80
N GLY A 30 11.20 0.03 2.88
CA GLY A 30 11.92 0.33 4.11
C GLY A 30 11.63 1.73 4.67
N ILE A 31 11.35 2.71 3.81
CA ILE A 31 10.96 4.06 4.23
C ILE A 31 9.60 4.02 4.94
N MET A 32 8.60 3.36 4.33
CA MET A 32 7.27 3.20 4.94
C MET A 32 7.35 2.40 6.23
N LYS A 33 8.14 1.31 6.25
CA LYS A 33 8.35 0.50 7.46
C LYS A 33 8.98 1.33 8.59
N ASN A 34 10.00 2.12 8.28
CA ASN A 34 10.63 3.03 9.25
C ASN A 34 9.60 4.04 9.82
N PHE A 35 8.75 4.61 8.97
CA PHE A 35 7.68 5.50 9.43
C PHE A 35 6.72 4.78 10.38
N LEU A 36 6.21 3.60 10.01
CA LEU A 36 5.28 2.81 10.83
C LEU A 36 5.90 2.42 12.18
N ASP A 37 7.17 1.97 12.20
CA ASP A 37 7.86 1.60 13.44
C ASP A 37 8.02 2.79 14.38
N ARG A 38 8.13 4.00 13.85
CA ARG A 38 8.26 5.23 14.61
C ARG A 38 6.94 5.82 15.08
N LEU A 39 5.81 5.15 14.83
CA LEU A 39 4.51 5.49 15.44
C LEU A 39 4.34 4.88 16.84
N LEU A 40 5.17 3.95 17.26
CA LEU A 40 5.12 3.33 18.59
C LEU A 40 4.99 4.33 19.76
N PRO A 41 5.63 5.53 19.73
CA PRO A 41 5.43 6.51 20.80
C PRO A 41 4.01 7.09 20.91
N ASN A 42 3.11 6.80 19.98
CA ASN A 42 1.69 7.16 20.08
C ASN A 42 0.93 6.24 21.04
N MET A 43 1.56 5.19 21.52
CA MET A 43 0.99 4.23 22.47
C MET A 43 1.58 4.38 23.85
N LYS A 44 0.82 3.97 24.89
CA LYS A 44 1.30 3.85 26.27
C LYS A 44 2.12 2.55 26.40
N PRO A 45 3.09 2.49 27.33
CA PRO A 45 3.87 1.27 27.56
C PRO A 45 3.08 0.18 28.31
N TYR A 46 1.90 0.51 28.79
CA TYR A 46 1.01 -0.45 29.46
C TYR A 46 0.35 -1.37 28.45
N MET A 47 -0.16 -2.48 28.92
CA MET A 47 -0.89 -3.45 28.10
C MET A 47 -2.34 -3.53 28.55
N LEU A 48 -3.24 -3.79 27.62
CA LEU A 48 -4.63 -4.17 27.86
C LEU A 48 -4.95 -5.42 27.04
N ILE A 49 -6.00 -6.12 27.45
CA ILE A 49 -6.55 -7.24 26.68
C ILE A 49 -7.92 -6.83 26.18
N LYS A 50 -8.11 -6.85 24.87
CA LYS A 50 -9.37 -6.56 24.20
C LYS A 50 -9.64 -7.66 23.19
N ASP A 51 -10.82 -8.25 23.23
CA ASP A 51 -11.27 -9.34 22.35
C ASP A 51 -10.27 -10.53 22.28
N GLY A 52 -9.62 -10.83 23.41
CA GLY A 52 -8.62 -11.89 23.53
C GLY A 52 -7.23 -11.54 22.97
N GLN A 53 -7.02 -10.30 22.52
CA GLN A 53 -5.73 -9.84 22.03
C GLN A 53 -5.07 -8.88 23.03
N THR A 54 -3.74 -9.01 23.15
CA THR A 54 -2.93 -8.08 23.96
C THR A 54 -2.51 -6.90 23.09
N MET A 55 -2.79 -5.69 23.52
CA MET A 55 -2.45 -4.47 22.80
C MET A 55 -1.98 -3.35 23.75
N HIS A 56 -1.45 -2.29 23.15
CA HIS A 56 -1.12 -1.07 23.86
C HIS A 56 -2.23 -0.04 23.67
N PRO A 57 -2.75 0.57 24.76
CA PRO A 57 -3.72 1.66 24.62
C PRO A 57 -3.07 2.91 24.03
N HIS A 58 -3.87 3.73 23.37
CA HIS A 58 -3.42 5.03 22.86
C HIS A 58 -2.85 5.90 23.98
N ARG A 59 -1.84 6.69 23.65
CA ARG A 59 -1.20 7.61 24.60
C ARG A 59 -2.08 8.80 24.94
N TYR A 60 -2.87 9.26 23.99
CA TYR A 60 -3.65 10.49 24.10
C TYR A 60 -5.13 10.12 24.23
N GLU A 61 -5.78 10.74 25.22
CA GLU A 61 -7.20 10.46 25.54
C GLU A 61 -8.17 11.10 24.54
N ASP A 62 -7.69 12.10 23.79
CA ASP A 62 -8.41 12.80 22.75
C ASP A 62 -8.23 12.19 21.34
N ASP A 63 -7.59 11.01 21.25
CA ASP A 63 -7.47 10.31 19.98
C ASP A 63 -8.83 9.83 19.50
N LYS A 64 -9.21 10.30 18.31
CA LYS A 64 -10.49 9.98 17.65
C LYS A 64 -10.41 8.66 16.89
N GLU A 65 -11.56 8.16 16.50
CA GLU A 65 -11.62 7.07 15.53
C GLU A 65 -11.04 7.51 14.19
N GLN A 66 -10.19 6.68 13.61
CA GLN A 66 -9.48 6.94 12.38
C GLN A 66 -9.62 5.77 11.42
N GLY A 67 -10.02 6.07 10.18
CA GLY A 67 -9.96 5.11 9.09
C GLY A 67 -8.60 5.11 8.42
N PHE A 68 -8.19 3.97 7.86
CA PHE A 68 -7.09 3.97 6.91
C PHE A 68 -7.34 3.06 5.71
N VAL A 69 -6.70 3.42 4.60
CA VAL A 69 -6.70 2.69 3.34
C VAL A 69 -5.26 2.34 2.97
N VAL A 70 -5.05 1.13 2.50
CA VAL A 70 -3.76 0.68 1.97
C VAL A 70 -3.81 0.71 0.45
N PHE A 71 -2.83 1.36 -0.15
CA PHE A 71 -2.65 1.38 -1.60
C PHE A 71 -1.27 0.84 -1.94
N SER A 72 -1.19 -0.23 -2.75
CA SER A 72 0.08 -0.80 -3.14
C SER A 72 0.10 -1.21 -4.60
N ALA A 73 1.27 -1.08 -5.22
CA ALA A 73 1.50 -1.44 -6.61
C ALA A 73 2.68 -2.40 -6.72
N SER A 74 2.52 -3.46 -7.53
CA SER A 74 3.58 -4.44 -7.79
C SER A 74 4.04 -4.40 -9.25
N GLY A 75 5.28 -4.84 -9.48
CA GLY A 75 5.77 -5.10 -10.84
C GLY A 75 5.13 -6.33 -11.46
N PHE A 76 4.89 -7.38 -10.69
CA PHE A 76 4.30 -8.63 -11.19
C PHE A 76 2.78 -8.52 -11.41
N PRO A 77 2.21 -9.30 -12.34
CA PRO A 77 0.78 -9.26 -12.67
C PRO A 77 -0.11 -10.05 -11.70
N GLU A 78 0.45 -10.95 -10.90
CA GLU A 78 -0.31 -11.73 -9.94
C GLU A 78 -0.66 -10.90 -8.70
N VAL A 79 -1.87 -11.11 -8.19
CA VAL A 79 -2.30 -10.58 -6.89
C VAL A 79 -2.10 -11.63 -5.80
N GLU A 80 -2.53 -12.85 -6.10
CA GLU A 80 -2.45 -13.99 -5.18
C GLU A 80 -0.99 -14.23 -4.78
N HIS A 81 -0.76 -14.41 -3.48
CA HIS A 81 0.53 -14.56 -2.82
C HIS A 81 1.45 -13.32 -2.82
N ASN A 82 1.35 -12.45 -3.83
CA ASN A 82 2.23 -11.28 -3.89
C ASN A 82 1.93 -10.27 -2.78
N PHE A 83 0.67 -10.02 -2.48
CA PHE A 83 0.25 -9.02 -1.48
C PHE A 83 -0.03 -9.60 -0.09
N ASP A 84 0.09 -10.92 0.12
CA ASP A 84 -0.27 -11.58 1.39
C ASP A 84 0.52 -11.04 2.58
N GLY A 85 1.80 -10.82 2.42
CA GLY A 85 2.67 -10.27 3.48
C GLY A 85 2.28 -8.85 3.88
N LEU A 86 1.97 -8.01 2.89
CA LEU A 86 1.52 -6.63 3.11
C LEU A 86 0.14 -6.61 3.77
N THR A 87 -0.83 -7.35 3.22
CA THR A 87 -2.18 -7.49 3.77
C THR A 87 -2.15 -7.97 5.22
N SER A 88 -1.40 -9.04 5.51
CA SER A 88 -1.25 -9.57 6.87
C SER A 88 -0.68 -8.52 7.82
N SER A 89 0.31 -7.77 7.41
CA SER A 89 0.92 -6.71 8.22
C SER A 89 -0.07 -5.62 8.60
N PHE A 90 -0.86 -5.11 7.64
CA PHE A 90 -1.83 -4.05 7.90
C PHE A 90 -3.08 -4.54 8.65
N ARG A 91 -3.51 -5.78 8.44
CA ARG A 91 -4.61 -6.39 9.22
C ARG A 91 -4.20 -6.60 10.67
N CYS A 92 -2.97 -7.07 10.93
CA CYS A 92 -2.43 -7.13 12.28
C CYS A 92 -2.30 -5.73 12.89
N PHE A 93 -1.80 -4.76 12.13
CA PHE A 93 -1.75 -3.37 12.59
C PHE A 93 -3.13 -2.86 13.03
N SER A 94 -4.16 -3.02 12.18
CA SER A 94 -5.53 -2.61 12.50
C SER A 94 -6.07 -3.32 13.75
N SER A 95 -5.85 -4.64 13.89
CA SER A 95 -6.38 -5.41 15.01
C SER A 95 -5.73 -5.10 16.37
N HIS A 96 -4.54 -4.48 16.36
CA HIS A 96 -3.79 -4.14 17.57
C HIS A 96 -3.78 -2.64 17.90
N MET A 97 -4.48 -1.84 17.11
CA MET A 97 -4.64 -0.40 17.33
C MET A 97 -6.07 -0.08 17.75
N GLU A 98 -6.23 0.57 18.92
CA GLU A 98 -7.52 1.10 19.30
C GLU A 98 -7.94 2.22 18.33
N ASN A 99 -9.24 2.39 18.14
CA ASN A 99 -9.83 3.48 17.35
C ASN A 99 -9.29 3.58 15.90
N THR A 100 -8.75 2.47 15.34
CA THR A 100 -8.16 2.47 14.01
C THR A 100 -8.76 1.33 13.18
N SER A 101 -9.33 1.64 12.02
CA SER A 101 -10.03 0.68 11.17
C SER A 101 -9.44 0.63 9.76
N LEU A 102 -9.10 -0.56 9.29
CA LEU A 102 -8.78 -0.79 7.88
C LEU A 102 -10.06 -0.73 7.04
N MET A 103 -10.18 0.29 6.20
CA MET A 103 -11.37 0.57 5.39
C MET A 103 -11.27 0.05 3.96
N GLY A 104 -10.06 -0.24 3.48
CA GLY A 104 -9.88 -0.79 2.15
C GLY A 104 -8.42 -1.09 1.81
N GLU A 105 -8.25 -2.06 0.92
CA GLU A 105 -6.97 -2.47 0.38
C GLU A 105 -7.04 -2.40 -1.15
N PHE A 106 -6.24 -1.54 -1.76
CA PHE A 106 -6.18 -1.36 -3.21
C PHE A 106 -4.84 -1.84 -3.74
N PHE A 107 -4.88 -2.85 -4.60
CA PHE A 107 -3.70 -3.44 -5.19
C PHE A 107 -3.69 -3.23 -6.70
N LEU A 108 -2.60 -2.65 -7.20
CA LEU A 108 -2.36 -2.45 -8.62
C LEU A 108 -1.21 -3.34 -9.08
N PRO A 109 -1.49 -4.55 -9.57
CA PRO A 109 -0.48 -5.43 -10.15
C PRO A 109 -0.06 -4.94 -11.53
N ALA A 110 1.11 -5.38 -12.00
CA ALA A 110 1.72 -4.98 -13.27
C ALA A 110 1.82 -3.46 -13.48
N ALA A 111 2.09 -2.70 -12.41
CA ALA A 111 2.05 -1.24 -12.44
C ALA A 111 3.05 -0.61 -13.43
N GLU A 112 4.19 -1.26 -13.67
CA GLU A 112 5.25 -0.75 -14.56
C GLU A 112 4.76 -0.60 -16.01
N VAL A 113 3.90 -1.51 -16.48
CA VAL A 113 3.39 -1.45 -17.86
C VAL A 113 2.39 -0.31 -18.06
N MET A 114 1.81 0.22 -16.97
CA MET A 114 0.86 1.33 -17.03
C MET A 114 1.51 2.62 -17.58
N ALA A 115 2.82 2.74 -17.59
CA ALA A 115 3.52 3.85 -18.23
C ALA A 115 3.33 3.86 -19.76
N HIS A 116 3.10 2.70 -20.38
CA HIS A 116 2.99 2.60 -21.83
C HIS A 116 1.64 3.17 -22.35
N PRO A 117 1.64 3.94 -23.46
CA PRO A 117 0.42 4.58 -23.99
C PRO A 117 -0.72 3.63 -24.34
N VAL A 118 -0.44 2.38 -24.71
CA VAL A 118 -1.47 1.37 -25.05
C VAL A 118 -2.43 1.13 -23.88
N TYR A 119 -1.99 1.33 -22.62
CA TYR A 119 -2.79 1.14 -21.42
C TYR A 119 -3.57 2.39 -20.99
N LYS A 120 -3.74 3.40 -21.87
CA LYS A 120 -4.48 4.62 -21.54
C LYS A 120 -5.87 4.34 -20.99
N LYS A 121 -6.64 3.46 -21.63
CA LYS A 121 -8.00 3.09 -21.18
C LYS A 121 -7.99 2.49 -19.76
N ARG A 122 -6.99 1.64 -19.47
CA ARG A 122 -6.84 1.06 -18.13
C ARG A 122 -6.51 2.14 -17.09
N LYS A 123 -5.63 3.09 -17.41
CA LYS A 123 -5.35 4.23 -16.51
C LYS A 123 -6.58 5.08 -16.25
N ASP A 124 -7.38 5.36 -17.28
CA ASP A 124 -8.62 6.10 -17.13
C ASP A 124 -9.60 5.36 -16.19
N LYS A 125 -9.77 4.03 -16.38
CA LYS A 125 -10.58 3.17 -15.49
C LYS A 125 -10.05 3.16 -14.04
N ILE A 126 -8.75 3.06 -13.82
CA ILE A 126 -8.13 3.15 -12.50
C ILE A 126 -8.48 4.50 -11.84
N SER A 127 -8.37 5.59 -12.58
CA SER A 127 -8.75 6.92 -12.07
C SER A 127 -10.22 6.99 -11.66
N GLU A 128 -11.12 6.44 -12.46
CA GLU A 128 -12.57 6.38 -12.14
C GLU A 128 -12.83 5.54 -10.88
N ILE A 129 -12.19 4.39 -10.74
CA ILE A 129 -12.28 3.54 -9.54
C ILE A 129 -11.84 4.32 -8.30
N CYS A 130 -10.66 4.96 -8.36
CA CYS A 130 -10.14 5.73 -7.23
C CYS A 130 -11.04 6.92 -6.86
N GLN A 131 -11.58 7.63 -7.86
CA GLN A 131 -12.51 8.73 -7.61
C GLN A 131 -13.83 8.25 -6.98
N THR A 132 -14.36 7.12 -7.44
CA THR A 132 -15.57 6.53 -6.89
C THR A 132 -15.35 6.06 -5.46
N ALA A 133 -14.25 5.36 -5.19
CA ALA A 133 -13.88 4.94 -3.85
C ALA A 133 -13.70 6.13 -2.89
N GLY A 134 -13.06 7.21 -3.37
CA GLY A 134 -12.91 8.44 -2.60
C GLY A 134 -14.25 9.09 -2.25
N LYS A 135 -15.21 9.08 -3.17
CA LYS A 135 -16.59 9.57 -2.88
C LYS A 135 -17.32 8.69 -1.88
N GLN A 136 -17.21 7.36 -2.01
CA GLN A 136 -17.86 6.43 -1.09
C GLN A 136 -17.33 6.60 0.33
N ILE A 137 -16.00 6.63 0.51
CA ILE A 137 -15.42 6.74 1.85
C ILE A 137 -15.78 8.05 2.54
N VAL A 138 -15.85 9.16 1.80
CA VAL A 138 -16.22 10.46 2.35
C VAL A 138 -17.72 10.55 2.67
N ASN A 139 -18.58 10.02 1.81
CA ASN A 139 -20.02 10.17 1.96
C ASN A 139 -20.67 9.07 2.80
N GLU A 140 -20.13 7.86 2.77
CA GLU A 140 -20.73 6.65 3.32
C GLU A 140 -19.88 6.01 4.43
N GLY A 141 -18.62 6.43 4.60
CA GLY A 141 -17.69 5.86 5.57
C GLY A 141 -17.24 4.43 5.23
N LYS A 142 -17.45 3.98 4.01
CA LYS A 142 -17.08 2.63 3.54
C LYS A 142 -16.71 2.64 2.06
N ILE A 143 -16.07 1.58 1.60
CA ILE A 143 -15.73 1.35 0.19
C ILE A 143 -16.27 -0.02 -0.22
N ASP A 144 -16.90 -0.09 -1.39
CA ASP A 144 -17.39 -1.34 -1.93
C ASP A 144 -16.23 -2.27 -2.31
N ILE A 145 -16.34 -3.54 -1.95
CA ILE A 145 -15.34 -4.56 -2.23
C ILE A 145 -15.11 -4.74 -3.73
N ASP A 146 -16.16 -4.55 -4.54
CA ASP A 146 -16.07 -4.67 -6.00
C ASP A 146 -15.17 -3.59 -6.60
N LEU A 147 -15.14 -2.38 -6.02
CA LEU A 147 -14.22 -1.32 -6.45
C LEU A 147 -12.77 -1.67 -6.13
N MET A 148 -12.51 -2.25 -4.96
CA MET A 148 -11.17 -2.68 -4.58
C MET A 148 -10.68 -3.80 -5.50
N SER A 149 -11.51 -4.80 -5.77
CA SER A 149 -11.17 -5.91 -6.66
C SER A 149 -11.06 -5.50 -8.14
N ALA A 150 -11.81 -4.51 -8.60
CA ALA A 150 -11.71 -4.01 -9.97
C ALA A 150 -10.33 -3.40 -10.30
N LEU A 151 -9.56 -2.99 -9.30
CA LEU A 151 -8.20 -2.48 -9.49
C LEU A 151 -7.21 -3.60 -9.81
N THR A 152 -7.48 -4.81 -9.36
CA THR A 152 -6.60 -5.97 -9.53
C THR A 152 -6.65 -6.58 -10.94
N ASP A 153 -7.70 -6.30 -11.70
CA ASP A 153 -7.84 -6.76 -13.09
C ASP A 153 -6.88 -5.99 -14.00
N THR A 154 -5.77 -6.61 -14.38
CA THR A 154 -4.73 -5.99 -15.22
C THR A 154 -5.00 -6.12 -16.70
N GLU A 155 -5.89 -7.02 -17.13
CA GLU A 155 -6.07 -7.40 -18.55
C GLU A 155 -4.75 -7.93 -19.19
N ILE A 156 -3.75 -8.29 -18.37
CA ILE A 156 -2.41 -8.72 -18.81
C ILE A 156 -2.17 -10.13 -18.31
N THR A 157 -1.95 -11.06 -19.22
CA THR A 157 -1.55 -12.42 -18.84
C THR A 157 -0.07 -12.47 -18.45
N ASN A 158 0.29 -13.44 -17.59
CA ASN A 158 1.68 -13.66 -17.19
C ASN A 158 2.62 -13.82 -18.39
N THR A 159 2.17 -14.54 -19.43
CA THR A 159 2.94 -14.76 -20.66
C THR A 159 3.18 -13.43 -21.40
N THR A 160 2.15 -12.59 -21.50
CA THR A 160 2.27 -11.28 -22.15
C THR A 160 3.23 -10.39 -21.33
N PHE A 161 3.07 -10.35 -20.01
CA PHE A 161 3.94 -9.60 -19.11
C PHE A 161 5.40 -10.04 -19.24
N GLN A 162 5.67 -11.35 -19.15
CA GLN A 162 7.01 -11.92 -19.31
C GLN A 162 7.64 -11.53 -20.66
N SER A 163 6.89 -11.69 -21.75
CA SER A 163 7.38 -11.36 -23.09
C SER A 163 7.75 -9.88 -23.22
N GLN A 164 6.94 -8.97 -22.65
CA GLN A 164 7.22 -7.54 -22.67
C GLN A 164 8.45 -7.18 -21.83
N ALA A 165 8.56 -7.74 -20.62
CA ALA A 165 9.69 -7.55 -19.74
C ALA A 165 10.99 -8.06 -20.38
N ASP A 166 10.98 -9.27 -20.94
CA ASP A 166 12.14 -9.86 -21.62
C ASP A 166 12.60 -9.02 -22.82
N ASN A 167 11.65 -8.52 -23.62
CA ASN A 167 11.98 -7.67 -24.76
C ASN A 167 12.61 -6.34 -24.30
N PHE A 168 12.09 -5.73 -23.24
CA PHE A 168 12.65 -4.53 -22.67
C PHE A 168 14.11 -4.78 -22.20
N TRP A 169 14.34 -5.81 -21.40
CA TRP A 169 15.67 -6.12 -20.87
C TRP A 169 16.66 -6.49 -21.97
N LYS A 170 16.26 -7.29 -22.97
CA LYS A 170 17.09 -7.60 -24.15
C LYS A 170 17.53 -6.35 -24.92
N THR A 171 16.67 -5.33 -24.95
CA THR A 171 17.02 -4.03 -25.57
C THR A 171 18.11 -3.29 -24.76
N LEU A 172 18.15 -3.48 -23.45
CA LEU A 172 19.15 -2.88 -22.57
C LEU A 172 20.47 -3.67 -22.55
N ASP A 173 20.43 -5.01 -22.65
CA ASP A 173 21.64 -5.86 -22.68
C ASP A 173 22.60 -5.49 -23.82
N GLY A 174 22.08 -4.99 -24.95
CA GLY A 174 22.87 -4.43 -26.05
C GLY A 174 23.59 -3.11 -25.72
N LYS A 175 23.20 -2.44 -24.64
CA LYS A 175 23.77 -1.16 -24.20
C LYS A 175 24.75 -1.42 -23.06
N LYS A 176 26.04 -1.63 -23.37
CA LYS A 176 27.13 -1.99 -22.42
C LYS A 176 27.27 -1.10 -21.16
N SER A 177 26.55 -0.01 -21.05
CA SER A 177 26.60 0.90 -19.88
C SER A 177 25.89 0.37 -18.65
N TYR A 178 24.81 -0.40 -18.80
CA TYR A 178 23.99 -0.86 -17.69
C TYR A 178 24.69 -1.93 -16.81
N LEU A 179 25.38 -2.87 -17.44
CA LEU A 179 26.07 -3.97 -16.71
C LEU A 179 27.43 -3.55 -16.09
N LYS A 180 27.95 -2.37 -16.41
CA LYS A 180 29.20 -1.88 -15.83
C LYS A 180 29.03 -1.29 -14.42
N GLU A 181 27.82 -0.96 -14.04
CA GLU A 181 27.51 -0.31 -12.76
C GLU A 181 27.06 -1.29 -11.66
N VAL A 182 26.80 -2.55 -12.00
CA VAL A 182 26.50 -3.59 -11.02
C VAL A 182 27.82 -4.17 -10.51
N PRO A 183 28.16 -3.98 -9.22
CA PRO A 183 29.34 -4.63 -8.65
C PRO A 183 29.23 -6.14 -8.83
N LYS A 184 30.27 -6.78 -9.32
CA LYS A 184 30.33 -8.25 -9.31
C LYS A 184 30.35 -8.68 -7.85
N LEU A 185 29.26 -9.33 -7.41
CA LEU A 185 29.20 -10.02 -6.13
C LEU A 185 30.22 -11.16 -6.09
#